data_e5b4c1006a7b9e257ec3296d03d8f0a7
#
_entry.id   e5b4c1006a7b9e257ec3296d03d8f0a7
#
_cell.length_a   1.000
_cell.length_b   1.000
_cell.length_c   1.000
_cell.angle_alpha   90.00
_cell.angle_beta   90.00
_cell.angle_gamma   90.00
#
_symmetry.space_group_name_H-M   'P 1'
#
loop_
_entity.id
_entity.type
_entity.pdbx_description
1 polymer ?
#
loop_
_entity_poly.entity_id
_entity_poly.type
_entity_poly.pdbx_seq_one_letter_code
_entity_poly.pdbx_strand_id
1 'polypeptide(L)'
;MLRIDEAAQEPAVDWWVPSIPAWLGIAFTYHGLKALGLPKASLDSFPEEFRQGMAARADLLNDVGDNAPTNWKYPFGTGDMRIGLSIFSRDDQSLEAVLEQARQGLESLPQISVIYRLKFHSFPDRRNPFGFKDGLRNPCVEGSGTDPPPGYRQTVKAGEFPRV
;
A
#
# COMPACT_ATOMS: atom_id res chain seq x y z
N MET A 1 -11.03 11.68 14.43
CA MET A 1 -9.55 11.70 14.29
C MET A 1 -9.08 10.28 14.59
N LEU A 2 -8.82 9.48 13.57
CA LEU A 2 -8.26 8.14 13.74
C LEU A 2 -6.83 8.31 14.26
N ARG A 3 -6.57 7.86 15.46
CA ARG A 3 -5.22 7.81 16.03
C ARG A 3 -4.50 6.62 15.39
N ILE A 4 -3.50 6.91 14.60
CA ILE A 4 -2.61 5.90 14.00
C ILE A 4 -1.94 5.05 15.10
N ASP A 5 -1.74 5.62 16.29
CA ASP A 5 -1.10 4.97 17.44
C ASP A 5 -1.94 3.82 18.04
N GLU A 6 -3.26 3.84 17.91
CA GLU A 6 -4.11 2.76 18.41
C GLU A 6 -4.11 1.53 17.49
N ALA A 7 -3.93 1.74 16.18
CA ALA A 7 -3.82 0.65 15.22
C ALA A 7 -2.48 -0.13 15.34
N ALA A 8 -1.44 0.51 15.88
CA ALA A 8 -0.12 -0.10 16.07
C ALA A 8 -0.02 -0.96 17.34
N GLN A 9 -1.00 -0.89 18.24
CA GLN A 9 -1.02 -1.63 19.51
C GLN A 9 -1.94 -2.86 19.50
N GLU A 10 -2.76 -3.03 18.48
CA GLU A 10 -3.49 -4.27 18.34
C GLU A 10 -2.53 -5.39 17.95
N PRO A 11 -2.60 -6.55 18.65
CA PRO A 11 -1.81 -7.71 18.24
C PRO A 11 -2.10 -7.98 16.76
N ALA A 12 -1.06 -8.27 16.00
CA ALA A 12 -1.18 -8.58 14.58
C ALA A 12 -2.32 -9.56 14.40
N VAL A 13 -3.46 -9.07 13.95
CA VAL A 13 -4.63 -9.91 13.73
C VAL A 13 -4.20 -10.93 12.70
N ASP A 14 -4.20 -12.20 13.07
CA ASP A 14 -3.95 -13.26 12.13
C ASP A 14 -4.99 -13.12 11.02
N TRP A 15 -4.57 -12.54 9.90
CA TRP A 15 -5.44 -12.27 8.76
C TRP A 15 -6.03 -13.54 8.13
N TRP A 16 -5.65 -14.69 8.67
CA TRP A 16 -6.25 -15.99 8.43
C TRP A 16 -7.45 -16.29 9.33
N VAL A 17 -7.86 -15.37 10.22
CA VAL A 17 -9.05 -15.58 11.05
C VAL A 17 -10.27 -15.78 10.16
N PRO A 18 -10.95 -16.93 10.27
CA PRO A 18 -12.08 -17.27 9.40
C PRO A 18 -13.23 -16.26 9.39
N SER A 19 -13.32 -15.45 10.45
CA SER A 19 -14.41 -14.47 10.65
C SER A 19 -14.23 -13.16 9.88
N ILE A 20 -13.04 -12.87 9.31
CA ILE A 20 -12.81 -11.63 8.57
C ILE A 20 -12.95 -11.89 7.07
N PRO A 21 -14.02 -11.40 6.42
CA PRO A 21 -14.28 -11.67 5.01
C PRO A 21 -13.36 -10.89 4.08
N ALA A 22 -12.95 -9.69 4.48
CA ALA A 22 -12.10 -8.82 3.67
C ALA A 22 -11.30 -7.84 4.52
N TRP A 23 -10.19 -7.37 3.96
CA TRP A 23 -9.30 -6.34 4.52
C TRP A 23 -9.34 -5.10 3.66
N LEU A 24 -9.38 -3.95 4.31
CA LEU A 24 -9.38 -2.66 3.67
C LEU A 24 -8.14 -1.88 4.11
N GLY A 25 -7.33 -1.45 3.15
CA GLY A 25 -6.18 -0.59 3.37
C GLY A 25 -6.38 0.75 2.68
N ILE A 26 -5.99 1.84 3.36
CA ILE A 26 -6.02 3.18 2.80
C ILE A 26 -4.60 3.73 2.82
N ALA A 27 -4.17 4.27 1.68
CA ALA A 27 -2.89 4.95 1.53
C ALA A 27 -3.11 6.33 0.92
N PHE A 28 -2.22 7.26 1.25
CA PHE A 28 -2.25 8.61 0.73
C PHE A 28 -0.96 8.92 -0.02
N THR A 29 -1.07 9.59 -1.15
CA THR A 29 0.08 10.21 -1.78
C THR A 29 0.43 11.52 -1.06
N TYR A 30 1.62 12.07 -1.31
CA TYR A 30 1.97 13.40 -0.82
C TYR A 30 0.95 14.47 -1.25
N HIS A 31 0.49 14.41 -2.50
CA HIS A 31 -0.55 15.29 -3.02
C HIS A 31 -1.90 15.08 -2.30
N GLY A 32 -2.20 13.84 -1.91
CA GLY A 32 -3.37 13.53 -1.11
C GLY A 32 -3.31 14.17 0.28
N LEU A 33 -2.20 14.00 0.98
CA LEU A 33 -1.99 14.61 2.30
C LEU A 33 -2.05 16.13 2.25
N LYS A 34 -1.48 16.73 1.20
CA LYS A 34 -1.57 18.18 0.98
C LYS A 34 -3.01 18.64 0.73
N ALA A 35 -3.78 17.88 -0.06
CA ALA A 35 -5.18 18.19 -0.32
C ALA A 35 -6.07 18.04 0.92
N LEU A 36 -5.71 17.16 1.86
CA LEU A 36 -6.36 17.03 3.17
C LEU A 36 -6.01 18.17 4.14
N GLY A 37 -5.13 19.09 3.73
CA GLY A 37 -4.78 20.25 4.54
C GLY A 37 -3.80 19.96 5.68
N LEU A 38 -2.94 18.95 5.54
CA LEU A 38 -1.90 18.73 6.54
C LEU A 38 -1.02 19.98 6.69
N PRO A 39 -0.62 20.32 7.94
CA PRO A 39 0.26 21.46 8.19
C PRO A 39 1.58 21.32 7.41
N LYS A 40 2.11 22.47 6.95
CA LYS A 40 3.36 22.50 6.19
C LYS A 40 4.51 21.80 6.91
N ALA A 41 4.64 21.99 8.23
CA ALA A 41 5.68 21.35 9.02
C ALA A 41 5.60 19.81 8.96
N SER A 42 4.39 19.24 8.99
CA SER A 42 4.18 17.81 8.82
C SER A 42 4.51 17.35 7.40
N LEU A 43 4.11 18.13 6.39
CA LEU A 43 4.44 17.80 4.99
C LEU A 43 5.95 17.84 4.73
N ASP A 44 6.66 18.80 5.32
CA ASP A 44 8.11 18.95 5.17
C ASP A 44 8.89 17.84 5.90
N SER A 45 8.30 17.18 6.90
CA SER A 45 8.95 16.10 7.65
C SER A 45 9.01 14.76 6.90
N PHE A 46 8.25 14.61 5.81
CA PHE A 46 8.32 13.41 4.99
C PHE A 46 9.64 13.34 4.20
N PRO A 47 10.17 12.13 3.97
CA PRO A 47 11.33 11.92 3.12
C PRO A 47 11.17 12.56 1.75
N GLU A 48 12.28 13.03 1.19
CA GLU A 48 12.26 13.73 -0.11
C GLU A 48 11.68 12.86 -1.23
N GLU A 49 11.98 11.58 -1.19
CA GLU A 49 11.47 10.58 -2.11
C GLU A 49 9.94 10.54 -2.16
N PHE A 50 9.32 10.56 -0.99
CA PHE A 50 7.87 10.58 -0.88
C PHE A 50 7.27 11.89 -1.37
N ARG A 51 7.94 13.01 -1.08
CA ARG A 51 7.49 14.34 -1.51
C ARG A 51 7.56 14.55 -3.02
N GLN A 52 8.64 14.07 -3.63
CA GLN A 52 8.87 14.18 -5.07
C GLN A 52 8.01 13.18 -5.87
N GLY A 53 7.87 11.96 -5.36
CA GLY A 53 7.25 10.86 -6.08
C GLY A 53 8.14 10.26 -7.18
N MET A 54 7.68 9.17 -7.77
CA MET A 54 8.46 8.37 -8.72
C MET A 54 8.78 9.14 -10.02
N ALA A 55 7.81 9.84 -10.59
CA ALA A 55 7.97 10.52 -11.88
C ALA A 55 9.05 11.61 -11.85
N ALA A 56 9.14 12.38 -10.77
CA ALA A 56 10.18 13.41 -10.62
C ALA A 56 11.58 12.82 -10.42
N ARG A 57 11.68 11.53 -10.12
CA ARG A 57 12.92 10.80 -9.86
C ARG A 57 13.25 9.78 -10.94
N ALA A 58 12.56 9.83 -12.06
CA ALA A 58 12.65 8.85 -13.13
C ALA A 58 14.10 8.63 -13.60
N ASP A 59 14.85 9.69 -13.81
CA ASP A 59 16.26 9.59 -14.24
C ASP A 59 17.13 8.89 -13.18
N LEU A 60 16.91 9.19 -11.90
CA LEU A 60 17.63 8.55 -10.80
C LEU A 60 17.28 7.05 -10.68
N LEU A 61 16.06 6.69 -11.01
CA LEU A 61 15.54 5.31 -10.96
C LEU A 61 15.79 4.55 -12.27
N ASN A 62 16.39 5.22 -13.26
CA ASN A 62 16.58 4.70 -14.62
C ASN A 62 15.27 4.36 -15.36
N ASP A 63 14.19 5.07 -15.04
CA ASP A 63 12.91 4.98 -15.74
C ASP A 63 12.95 5.87 -17.00
N VAL A 64 13.72 5.44 -17.99
CA VAL A 64 13.99 6.18 -19.24
C VAL A 64 13.52 5.39 -20.45
N GLY A 65 13.49 6.04 -21.62
CA GLY A 65 13.07 5.41 -22.88
C GLY A 65 11.63 4.89 -22.77
N ASP A 66 11.42 3.61 -23.03
CA ASP A 66 10.10 2.96 -22.98
C ASP A 66 9.49 2.95 -21.56
N ASN A 67 10.33 3.02 -20.53
CA ASN A 67 9.90 3.07 -19.13
C ASN A 67 9.70 4.51 -18.62
N ALA A 68 9.91 5.53 -19.45
CA ALA A 68 9.75 6.92 -19.02
C ALA A 68 8.33 7.23 -18.52
N PRO A 69 8.17 8.14 -17.55
CA PRO A 69 6.87 8.51 -16.97
C PRO A 69 5.81 8.92 -17.98
N THR A 70 6.21 9.42 -19.12
CA THR A 70 5.31 9.77 -20.24
C THR A 70 4.59 8.56 -20.84
N ASN A 71 5.15 7.37 -20.65
CA ASN A 71 4.60 6.10 -21.13
C ASN A 71 3.81 5.35 -20.06
N TRP A 72 3.78 5.87 -18.83
CA TRP A 72 3.05 5.21 -17.76
C TRP A 72 1.54 5.34 -17.96
N LYS A 73 0.85 4.26 -17.59
CA LYS A 73 -0.61 4.26 -17.65
C LYS A 73 -1.19 5.27 -16.66
N TYR A 74 -2.11 6.12 -17.14
CA TYR A 74 -2.84 7.02 -16.26
C TYR A 74 -3.54 6.27 -15.13
N PRO A 75 -3.52 6.75 -13.87
CA PRO A 75 -3.01 8.04 -13.37
C PRO A 75 -1.57 8.00 -12.83
N PHE A 76 -0.82 6.94 -13.08
CA PHE A 76 0.54 6.80 -12.54
C PHE A 76 1.46 7.90 -13.09
N GLY A 77 2.32 8.44 -12.22
CA GLY A 77 3.22 9.54 -12.57
C GLY A 77 2.57 10.92 -12.61
N THR A 78 1.24 11.01 -12.48
CA THR A 78 0.54 12.29 -12.38
C THR A 78 0.32 12.69 -10.92
N GLY A 79 -0.06 13.93 -10.67
CA GLY A 79 -0.49 14.37 -9.33
C GLY A 79 -1.95 14.06 -9.01
N ASP A 80 -2.68 13.34 -9.88
CA ASP A 80 -4.13 13.18 -9.79
C ASP A 80 -4.53 12.12 -8.76
N MET A 81 -3.72 11.08 -8.61
CA MET A 81 -3.96 10.05 -7.59
C MET A 81 -3.64 10.60 -6.20
N ARG A 82 -4.65 10.71 -5.36
CA ARG A 82 -4.57 11.26 -4.01
C ARG A 82 -4.66 10.19 -2.94
N ILE A 83 -5.52 9.20 -3.15
CA ILE A 83 -5.86 8.14 -2.21
C ILE A 83 -5.78 6.82 -2.96
N GLY A 84 -5.11 5.86 -2.36
CA GLY A 84 -5.15 4.46 -2.76
C GLY A 84 -6.02 3.68 -1.78
N LEU A 85 -7.03 2.97 -2.28
CA LEU A 85 -7.84 2.04 -1.52
C LEU A 85 -7.52 0.64 -1.99
N SER A 86 -7.04 -0.22 -1.10
CA SER A 86 -6.80 -1.63 -1.37
C SER A 86 -7.79 -2.50 -0.61
N ILE A 87 -8.37 -3.47 -1.29
CA ILE A 87 -9.30 -4.42 -0.71
C ILE A 87 -8.76 -5.82 -1.00
N PHE A 88 -8.58 -6.60 0.07
CA PHE A 88 -8.16 -7.99 -0.01
C PHE A 88 -9.28 -8.86 0.54
N SER A 89 -9.58 -9.94 -0.15
CA SER A 89 -10.59 -10.90 0.28
C SER A 89 -10.15 -12.32 -0.03
N ARG A 90 -10.79 -13.29 0.63
CA ARG A 90 -10.54 -14.72 0.41
C ARG A 90 -11.23 -15.24 -0.84
N ASP A 91 -12.34 -14.64 -1.18
CA ASP A 91 -13.21 -15.06 -2.28
C ASP A 91 -13.82 -13.85 -3.00
N ASP A 92 -14.25 -14.09 -4.23
CA ASP A 92 -14.82 -13.05 -5.08
C ASP A 92 -16.15 -12.51 -4.53
N GLN A 93 -16.95 -13.31 -3.85
CA GLN A 93 -18.25 -12.88 -3.31
C GLN A 93 -18.06 -11.83 -2.21
N SER A 94 -17.16 -12.11 -1.26
CA SER A 94 -16.81 -11.17 -0.20
C SER A 94 -16.14 -9.91 -0.76
N LEU A 95 -15.30 -10.07 -1.79
CA LEU A 95 -14.67 -8.95 -2.49
C LEU A 95 -15.70 -8.00 -3.10
N GLU A 96 -16.64 -8.54 -3.88
CA GLU A 96 -17.67 -7.75 -4.54
C GLU A 96 -18.61 -7.06 -3.52
N ALA A 97 -18.94 -7.73 -2.41
CA ALA A 97 -19.74 -7.12 -1.36
C ALA A 97 -19.06 -5.90 -0.72
N VAL A 98 -17.77 -6.01 -0.41
CA VAL A 98 -17.01 -4.88 0.17
C VAL A 98 -16.75 -3.79 -0.86
N LEU A 99 -16.50 -4.15 -2.12
CA LEU A 99 -16.38 -3.17 -3.21
C LEU A 99 -17.66 -2.37 -3.40
N GLU A 100 -18.83 -3.02 -3.34
CA GLU A 100 -20.10 -2.33 -3.45
C GLU A 100 -20.36 -1.37 -2.29
N GLN A 101 -20.05 -1.79 -1.06
CA GLN A 101 -20.13 -0.91 0.11
C GLN A 101 -19.18 0.30 -0.02
N ALA A 102 -17.95 0.07 -0.45
CA ALA A 102 -16.98 1.13 -0.68
C ALA A 102 -17.46 2.09 -1.77
N ARG A 103 -18.04 1.58 -2.87
CA ARG A 103 -18.61 2.39 -3.96
C ARG A 103 -19.73 3.28 -3.46
N GLN A 104 -20.68 2.73 -2.72
CA GLN A 104 -21.79 3.49 -2.15
C GLN A 104 -21.31 4.57 -1.18
N GLY A 105 -20.32 4.24 -0.35
CA GLY A 105 -19.68 5.21 0.55
C GLY A 105 -19.03 6.36 -0.22
N LEU A 106 -18.31 6.06 -1.30
CA LEU A 106 -17.64 7.08 -2.13
C LEU A 106 -18.64 7.95 -2.92
N GLU A 107 -19.74 7.39 -3.39
CA GLU A 107 -20.79 8.13 -4.10
C GLU A 107 -21.45 9.21 -3.22
N SER A 108 -21.44 9.04 -1.90
CA SER A 108 -21.91 10.04 -0.95
C SER A 108 -20.94 11.23 -0.79
N LEU A 109 -19.74 11.15 -1.36
CA LEU A 109 -18.67 12.14 -1.23
C LEU A 109 -18.39 12.79 -2.60
N PRO A 110 -19.08 13.91 -2.95
CA PRO A 110 -19.01 14.50 -4.28
C PRO A 110 -17.61 15.04 -4.66
N GLN A 111 -16.71 15.19 -3.68
CA GLN A 111 -15.33 15.65 -3.90
C GLN A 111 -14.37 14.50 -4.23
N ILE A 112 -14.83 13.24 -4.19
CA ILE A 112 -14.01 12.06 -4.44
C ILE A 112 -14.52 11.37 -5.71
N SER A 113 -13.60 11.06 -6.62
CA SER A 113 -13.89 10.28 -7.81
C SER A 113 -12.92 9.12 -7.94
N VAL A 114 -13.42 7.97 -8.38
CA VAL A 114 -12.59 6.82 -8.68
C VAL A 114 -12.03 6.97 -10.09
N ILE A 115 -10.74 7.26 -10.19
CA ILE A 115 -10.04 7.51 -11.46
C ILE A 115 -9.34 6.26 -12.03
N TYR A 116 -9.16 5.22 -11.20
CA TYR A 116 -8.48 4.00 -11.61
C TYR A 116 -8.93 2.80 -10.77
N ARG A 117 -9.02 1.64 -11.42
CA ARG A 117 -9.24 0.34 -10.76
C ARG A 117 -8.30 -0.70 -11.32
N LEU A 118 -7.79 -1.55 -10.44
CA LEU A 118 -6.99 -2.70 -10.80
C LEU A 118 -7.42 -3.90 -9.95
N LYS A 119 -7.76 -5.01 -10.61
CA LYS A 119 -8.08 -6.28 -9.94
C LYS A 119 -6.84 -7.16 -10.00
N PHE A 120 -6.47 -7.69 -8.86
CA PHE A 120 -5.38 -8.66 -8.70
C PHE A 120 -5.95 -10.02 -8.32
N HIS A 121 -5.25 -11.07 -8.67
CA HIS A 121 -5.52 -12.42 -8.21
C HIS A 121 -4.26 -13.01 -7.63
N SER A 122 -4.40 -13.73 -6.51
CA SER A 122 -3.33 -14.58 -6.01
C SER A 122 -3.35 -15.92 -6.73
N PHE A 123 -2.19 -16.43 -7.10
CA PHE A 123 -2.09 -17.77 -7.65
C PHE A 123 -2.32 -18.82 -6.55
N PRO A 124 -2.97 -19.95 -6.86
CA PRO A 124 -3.32 -20.97 -5.86
C PRO A 124 -2.14 -21.54 -5.09
N ASP A 125 -0.97 -21.57 -5.71
CA ASP A 125 0.29 -22.11 -5.14
C ASP A 125 1.16 -21.05 -4.43
N ARG A 126 0.62 -19.86 -4.20
CA ARG A 126 1.33 -18.70 -3.62
C ARG A 126 2.58 -18.29 -4.39
N ARG A 127 2.59 -18.48 -5.69
CA ARG A 127 3.65 -17.98 -6.57
C ARG A 127 3.24 -16.65 -7.17
N ASN A 128 4.23 -15.79 -7.39
CA ASN A 128 4.03 -14.59 -8.19
C ASN A 128 4.04 -14.93 -9.70
N PRO A 129 3.68 -13.98 -10.58
CA PRO A 129 3.64 -14.19 -12.03
C PRO A 129 4.98 -14.65 -12.64
N PHE A 130 6.09 -14.40 -11.95
CA PHE A 130 7.45 -14.82 -12.37
C PHE A 130 7.83 -16.22 -11.89
N GLY A 131 6.93 -16.92 -11.20
CA GLY A 131 7.14 -18.28 -10.71
C GLY A 131 7.83 -18.40 -9.34
N PHE A 132 8.16 -17.28 -8.70
CA PHE A 132 8.76 -17.27 -7.37
C PHE A 132 7.70 -17.43 -6.29
N LYS A 133 8.03 -18.19 -5.24
CA LYS A 133 7.16 -18.35 -4.09
C LYS A 133 7.37 -17.18 -3.12
N ASP A 134 6.32 -16.45 -2.83
CA ASP A 134 6.36 -15.32 -1.91
C ASP A 134 6.42 -15.77 -0.44
N GLY A 135 6.96 -14.91 0.42
CA GLY A 135 6.98 -15.13 1.87
C GLY A 135 8.08 -16.04 2.39
N LEU A 136 9.04 -16.47 1.55
CA LEU A 136 10.14 -17.34 1.99
C LEU A 136 11.24 -16.58 2.75
N ARG A 137 11.34 -15.25 2.60
CA ARG A 137 12.39 -14.42 3.20
C ARG A 137 11.89 -13.03 3.56
N ASN A 138 10.84 -12.97 4.35
CA ASN A 138 10.46 -11.68 4.92
C ASN A 138 11.40 -11.32 6.08
N PRO A 139 11.89 -10.08 6.17
CA PRO A 139 12.70 -9.66 7.31
C PRO A 139 11.89 -9.76 8.61
N CYS A 140 12.51 -10.19 9.68
CA CYS A 140 11.91 -10.11 11.00
C CYS A 140 12.00 -8.68 11.50
N VAL A 141 10.91 -8.17 12.06
CA VAL A 141 10.85 -6.84 12.65
C VAL A 141 11.04 -6.95 14.15
N GLU A 142 11.97 -6.18 14.72
CA GLU A 142 12.20 -6.13 16.15
C GLU A 142 10.90 -5.75 16.87
N GLY A 143 10.55 -6.49 17.92
CA GLY A 143 9.32 -6.26 18.69
C GLY A 143 8.04 -6.81 18.07
N SER A 144 8.09 -7.51 16.92
CA SER A 144 6.92 -8.14 16.31
C SER A 144 6.39 -9.38 17.04
N GLY A 145 7.13 -9.89 18.03
CA GLY A 145 6.79 -11.13 18.72
C GLY A 145 7.00 -12.41 17.91
N THR A 146 7.56 -12.29 16.71
CA THR A 146 7.93 -13.43 15.87
C THR A 146 9.43 -13.64 15.89
N ASP A 147 9.86 -14.85 16.26
CA ASP A 147 11.28 -15.23 16.16
C ASP A 147 11.68 -15.43 14.70
N PRO A 148 12.90 -15.02 14.32
CA PRO A 148 13.40 -15.28 12.99
C PRO A 148 13.51 -16.78 12.73
N PRO A 149 13.12 -17.27 11.55
CA PRO A 149 13.30 -18.68 11.20
C PRO A 149 14.77 -19.10 11.33
N PRO A 150 15.06 -20.36 11.65
CA PRO A 150 16.43 -20.86 11.74
C PRO A 150 17.25 -20.54 10.48
N GLY A 151 18.41 -19.89 10.67
CA GLY A 151 19.27 -19.44 9.57
C GLY A 151 18.96 -18.03 9.03
N TYR A 152 17.95 -17.37 9.54
CA TYR A 152 17.65 -15.99 9.19
C TYR A 152 18.47 -15.03 10.06
N ARG A 153 19.25 -14.15 9.44
CA ARG A 153 20.18 -13.28 10.18
C ARG A 153 19.80 -11.81 10.15
N GLN A 154 18.73 -11.44 9.50
CA GLN A 154 18.40 -10.04 9.31
C GLN A 154 17.13 -9.66 10.09
N THR A 155 17.32 -8.93 11.17
CA THR A 155 16.27 -8.22 11.90
C THR A 155 16.32 -6.75 11.48
N VAL A 156 15.17 -6.15 11.26
CA VAL A 156 15.02 -4.72 10.97
C VAL A 156 14.28 -4.04 12.12
N LYS A 157 14.59 -2.81 12.41
CA LYS A 157 13.86 -2.03 13.40
C LYS A 157 12.47 -1.70 12.89
N ALA A 158 11.50 -1.59 13.80
CA ALA A 158 10.16 -1.14 13.44
C ALA A 158 10.23 0.21 12.71
N GLY A 159 9.63 0.28 11.51
CA GLY A 159 9.67 1.47 10.66
C GLY A 159 10.89 1.60 9.73
N GLU A 160 11.86 0.69 9.80
CA GLU A 160 12.94 0.61 8.82
C GLU A 160 12.60 -0.40 7.73
N PHE A 161 12.60 0.06 6.48
CA PHE A 161 12.64 -0.86 5.35
C PHE A 161 14.09 -1.25 5.05
N PRO A 162 14.35 -2.52 4.73
CA PRO A 162 15.69 -2.90 4.29
C PRO A 162 16.06 -2.06 3.06
N ARG A 163 17.14 -1.30 3.19
CA ARG A 163 17.77 -0.67 2.03
C ARG A 163 18.52 -1.77 1.28
N VAL A 164 18.11 -2.02 0.06
CA VAL A 164 18.82 -2.88 -0.87
C VAL A 164 20.00 -2.12 -1.44
#